data_1f192d9e586e8f576b95ac4b8cc39fd5
#
_entry.id   1f192d9e586e8f576b95ac4b8cc39fd5
#
_cell.length_a   1.000
_cell.length_b   1.000
_cell.length_c   1.000
_cell.angle_alpha   90.00
_cell.angle_beta   90.00
_cell.angle_gamma   90.00
#
_symmetry.space_group_name_H-M   'P 1'
#
loop_
_entity.id
_entity.type
_entity.pdbx_description
1 polymer ?
#
loop_
_entity_poly.entity_id
_entity_poly.type
_entity_poly.pdbx_seq_one_letter_code
_entity_poly.pdbx_strand_id
1 'polypeptide(L)'
;MSAALDSFAPSIAHLRTIATPVTDYRVLPFGIDEIDNRLGAGGLRAGALHEATAQSGALVDDAATTLFLAGIAAREAANAGGLVLWASCRPDIYAPGLAQAGLTAATVIYAHTPDDATLLSVIEDAARDGTPSAIVADVSKVSMVATRRLQLVAAEADMPILLMRRRRKRDEDPFAEPSAAWTRWRIGSAPSARLDVAGVGRARWSIELARQRGGEGFSLILEASDETGCLAVPAELGHRTAETVGTARFAAA
;
A
#
# COMPACT_ATOMS: atom_id res chain seq x y z
N MET A 1 29.83 47.68 23.21
CA MET A 1 30.25 46.35 22.73
C MET A 1 29.20 45.33 23.16
N SER A 2 28.27 45.10 22.30
CA SER A 2 27.27 44.02 22.48
C SER A 2 27.22 43.29 21.14
N ALA A 3 27.98 42.21 21.02
CA ALA A 3 28.02 41.40 19.82
C ALA A 3 26.93 40.33 19.88
N ALA A 4 26.23 40.26 18.81
CA ALA A 4 25.16 39.34 18.46
C ALA A 4 25.48 37.88 18.83
N LEU A 5 24.64 37.29 19.68
CA LEU A 5 24.36 35.86 19.73
C LEU A 5 23.14 35.58 18.86
N ASP A 6 23.29 35.77 17.54
CA ASP A 6 22.31 35.35 16.59
C ASP A 6 22.43 33.86 16.32
N SER A 7 21.50 33.13 16.91
CA SER A 7 20.61 32.16 16.27
C SER A 7 21.25 31.12 15.34
N PHE A 8 21.89 30.11 15.91
CA PHE A 8 21.97 28.79 15.29
C PHE A 8 20.88 27.87 15.90
N ALA A 9 19.62 28.18 15.65
CA ALA A 9 18.58 27.18 15.77
C ALA A 9 18.47 26.46 14.40
N PRO A 10 19.01 25.25 14.25
CA PRO A 10 18.82 24.49 13.03
C PRO A 10 17.32 24.29 12.83
N SER A 11 16.84 24.61 11.64
CA SER A 11 15.45 24.40 11.27
C SER A 11 15.02 22.97 11.61
N ILE A 12 13.82 22.76 12.14
CA ILE A 12 13.26 21.42 12.42
C ILE A 12 13.35 20.53 11.17
N ALA A 13 13.22 21.10 9.97
CA ALA A 13 13.44 20.40 8.71
C ALA A 13 14.89 19.90 8.56
N HIS A 14 15.89 20.70 8.93
CA HIS A 14 17.30 20.33 8.90
C HIS A 14 17.63 19.26 9.95
N LEU A 15 17.07 19.36 11.16
CA LEU A 15 17.19 18.33 12.19
C LEU A 15 16.52 17.02 11.77
N ARG A 16 15.41 17.06 11.04
CA ARG A 16 14.79 15.86 10.45
C ARG A 16 15.67 15.20 9.41
N THR A 17 16.36 15.97 8.57
CA THR A 17 17.29 15.46 7.55
C THR A 17 18.54 14.80 8.19
N ILE A 18 19.02 15.35 9.30
CA ILE A 18 20.18 14.79 10.02
C ILE A 18 19.78 13.60 10.91
N ALA A 19 18.55 13.62 11.45
CA ALA A 19 18.04 12.58 12.34
C ALA A 19 17.38 11.39 11.61
N THR A 20 17.32 11.40 10.27
CA THR A 20 16.91 10.22 9.52
C THR A 20 18.14 9.30 9.43
N PRO A 21 18.24 8.24 10.25
CA PRO A 21 19.27 7.25 10.00
C PRO A 21 19.04 6.73 8.59
N VAL A 22 20.06 6.74 7.75
CA VAL A 22 20.10 5.97 6.51
C VAL A 22 20.06 4.51 6.94
N THR A 23 18.88 4.02 7.26
CA THR A 23 18.65 2.61 7.49
C THR A 23 18.60 1.98 6.11
N ASP A 24 19.58 1.18 5.83
CA ASP A 24 19.69 0.34 4.64
C ASP A 24 18.59 -0.75 4.74
N TYR A 25 17.37 -0.41 4.32
CA TYR A 25 16.24 -1.35 4.26
C TYR A 25 15.75 -1.47 2.82
N ARG A 26 15.39 -2.67 2.44
CA ARG A 26 14.85 -2.97 1.12
C ARG A 26 13.52 -2.28 0.89
N VAL A 27 13.34 -1.74 -0.29
CA VAL A 27 12.15 -0.97 -0.70
C VAL A 27 11.50 -1.61 -1.90
N LEU A 28 10.18 -1.64 -1.92
CA LEU A 28 9.35 -2.06 -3.03
C LEU A 28 8.66 -0.82 -3.63
N PRO A 29 9.20 -0.21 -4.71
CA PRO A 29 8.60 0.96 -5.33
C PRO A 29 7.30 0.60 -6.04
N PHE A 30 6.36 1.55 -6.13
CA PHE A 30 5.16 1.40 -6.95
C PHE A 30 5.45 1.62 -8.44
N GLY A 31 6.57 2.27 -8.77
CA GLY A 31 6.89 2.69 -10.13
C GLY A 31 6.07 3.90 -10.58
N ILE A 32 5.55 4.65 -9.63
CA ILE A 32 4.74 5.87 -9.83
C ILE A 32 5.36 6.97 -8.97
N ASP A 33 5.95 7.97 -9.60
CA ASP A 33 6.64 9.07 -8.93
C ASP A 33 5.77 9.80 -7.90
N GLU A 34 4.46 9.96 -8.20
CA GLU A 34 3.49 10.60 -7.32
C GLU A 34 3.26 9.83 -6.02
N ILE A 35 3.52 8.53 -5.98
CA ILE A 35 3.49 7.70 -4.77
C ILE A 35 4.88 7.63 -4.16
N ASP A 36 5.86 7.20 -4.96
CA ASP A 36 7.19 6.80 -4.46
C ASP A 36 7.93 7.99 -3.83
N ASN A 37 7.82 9.19 -4.42
CA ASN A 37 8.40 10.42 -3.86
C ASN A 37 7.75 10.89 -2.54
N ARG A 38 6.54 10.40 -2.21
CA ARG A 38 5.83 10.71 -0.97
C ARG A 38 6.00 9.63 0.10
N LEU A 39 6.54 8.48 -0.26
CA LEU A 39 6.91 7.43 0.67
C LEU A 39 8.34 7.64 1.14
N GLY A 40 8.59 7.42 2.42
CA GLY A 40 9.81 7.85 3.13
C GLY A 40 11.15 7.29 2.60
N ALA A 41 11.13 6.42 1.59
CA ALA A 41 12.35 5.86 0.99
C ALA A 41 12.18 5.54 -0.50
N GLY A 42 11.23 6.17 -1.17
CA GLY A 42 10.96 5.90 -2.59
C GLY A 42 10.18 4.63 -2.84
N GLY A 43 9.35 4.19 -1.89
CA GLY A 43 8.49 3.02 -2.02
C GLY A 43 8.04 2.43 -0.68
N LEU A 44 7.36 1.29 -0.71
CA LEU A 44 7.02 0.54 0.51
C LEU A 44 8.27 -0.12 1.10
N ARG A 45 8.45 -0.01 2.41
CA ARG A 45 9.49 -0.76 3.12
C ARG A 45 9.15 -2.26 3.05
N ALA A 46 10.03 -3.08 2.47
CA ALA A 46 9.79 -4.50 2.33
C ALA A 46 9.67 -5.21 3.70
N GLY A 47 10.65 -5.02 4.59
CA GLY A 47 10.61 -5.61 5.94
C GLY A 47 9.68 -4.85 6.89
N ALA A 48 8.37 -4.79 6.57
CA ALA A 48 7.41 -4.08 7.40
C ALA A 48 5.98 -4.64 7.30
N LEU A 49 5.19 -4.30 8.33
CA LEU A 49 3.74 -4.50 8.35
C LEU A 49 3.04 -3.32 7.67
N HIS A 50 2.19 -3.61 6.70
CA HIS A 50 1.32 -2.66 6.03
C HIS A 50 -0.14 -3.06 6.21
N GLU A 51 -1.01 -2.10 6.44
CA GLU A 51 -2.45 -2.33 6.54
C GLU A 51 -3.20 -1.64 5.41
N ALA A 52 -4.21 -2.31 4.88
CA ALA A 52 -5.18 -1.72 3.97
C ALA A 52 -6.61 -2.03 4.42
N THR A 53 -7.52 -1.12 4.14
CA THR A 53 -8.97 -1.31 4.37
C THR A 53 -9.76 -0.69 3.23
N ALA A 54 -10.96 -1.22 2.99
CA ALA A 54 -11.90 -0.63 2.07
C ALA A 54 -12.29 0.79 2.53
N GLN A 55 -12.41 1.72 1.60
CA GLN A 55 -12.81 3.11 1.88
C GLN A 55 -14.23 3.18 2.45
N SER A 56 -15.11 2.30 1.98
CA SER A 56 -16.48 2.18 2.47
C SER A 56 -16.85 0.72 2.78
N GLY A 57 -18.10 0.50 3.23
CA GLY A 57 -18.68 -0.84 3.39
C GLY A 57 -19.22 -1.46 2.10
N ALA A 58 -18.86 -0.96 0.93
CA ALA A 58 -19.27 -1.51 -0.35
C ALA A 58 -18.35 -2.66 -0.78
N LEU A 59 -18.93 -3.72 -1.36
CA LEU A 59 -18.16 -4.88 -1.83
C LEU A 59 -17.15 -4.53 -2.93
N VAL A 60 -17.43 -3.50 -3.72
CA VAL A 60 -16.50 -3.02 -4.76
C VAL A 60 -15.22 -2.43 -4.18
N ASP A 61 -15.30 -1.79 -3.01
CA ASP A 61 -14.15 -1.25 -2.29
C ASP A 61 -13.34 -2.37 -1.61
N ASP A 62 -14.03 -3.41 -1.09
CA ASP A 62 -13.37 -4.62 -0.59
C ASP A 62 -12.59 -5.33 -1.71
N ALA A 63 -13.21 -5.46 -2.89
CA ALA A 63 -12.55 -6.04 -4.06
C ALA A 63 -11.35 -5.21 -4.52
N ALA A 64 -11.48 -3.87 -4.59
CA ALA A 64 -10.38 -2.97 -4.93
C ALA A 64 -9.22 -3.11 -3.93
N THR A 65 -9.52 -3.19 -2.62
CA THR A 65 -8.51 -3.40 -1.57
C THR A 65 -7.80 -4.74 -1.72
N THR A 66 -8.55 -5.80 -1.98
CA THR A 66 -8.01 -7.15 -2.22
C THR A 66 -7.03 -7.14 -3.39
N LEU A 67 -7.43 -6.55 -4.52
CA LEU A 67 -6.59 -6.49 -5.73
C LEU A 67 -5.39 -5.54 -5.56
N PHE A 68 -5.52 -4.46 -4.80
CA PHE A 68 -4.40 -3.58 -4.45
C PHE A 68 -3.31 -4.34 -3.68
N LEU A 69 -3.69 -5.13 -2.66
CA LEU A 69 -2.75 -5.95 -1.91
C LEU A 69 -2.19 -7.09 -2.75
N ALA A 70 -2.99 -7.70 -3.63
CA ALA A 70 -2.54 -8.72 -4.55
C ALA A 70 -1.46 -8.18 -5.49
N GLY A 71 -1.63 -6.98 -6.05
CA GLY A 71 -0.63 -6.34 -6.90
C GLY A 71 0.70 -6.08 -6.18
N ILE A 72 0.66 -5.61 -4.93
CA ILE A 72 1.88 -5.44 -4.12
C ILE A 72 2.56 -6.78 -3.89
N ALA A 73 1.82 -7.82 -3.49
CA ALA A 73 2.35 -9.15 -3.24
C ALA A 73 2.91 -9.81 -4.51
N ALA A 74 2.24 -9.63 -5.66
CA ALA A 74 2.70 -10.14 -6.95
C ALA A 74 4.05 -9.55 -7.37
N ARG A 75 4.21 -8.22 -7.25
CA ARG A 75 5.49 -7.53 -7.54
C ARG A 75 6.60 -8.00 -6.60
N GLU A 76 6.30 -8.19 -5.33
CA GLU A 76 7.28 -8.71 -4.37
C GLU A 76 7.68 -10.15 -4.72
N ALA A 77 6.72 -11.03 -5.05
CA ALA A 77 7.01 -12.40 -5.49
C ALA A 77 7.86 -12.43 -6.76
N ALA A 78 7.59 -11.55 -7.72
CA ALA A 78 8.38 -11.43 -8.94
C ALA A 78 9.82 -10.96 -8.66
N ASN A 79 10.00 -9.99 -7.74
CA ASN A 79 11.30 -9.44 -7.38
C ASN A 79 12.15 -10.44 -6.56
N ALA A 80 11.54 -11.14 -5.60
CA ALA A 80 12.22 -12.07 -4.71
C ALA A 80 12.29 -13.50 -5.27
N GLY A 81 11.54 -13.82 -6.33
CA GLY A 81 11.47 -15.17 -6.91
C GLY A 81 10.79 -16.18 -6.00
N GLY A 82 9.82 -15.75 -5.17
CA GLY A 82 9.22 -16.60 -4.13
C GLY A 82 7.71 -16.78 -4.26
N LEU A 83 7.13 -17.43 -3.25
CA LEU A 83 5.69 -17.66 -3.11
C LEU A 83 5.06 -16.64 -2.17
N VAL A 84 3.80 -16.33 -2.40
CA VAL A 84 2.97 -15.51 -1.50
C VAL A 84 2.10 -16.42 -0.66
N LEU A 85 2.12 -16.24 0.66
CA LEU A 85 1.12 -16.85 1.52
C LEU A 85 -0.10 -15.93 1.62
N TRP A 86 -1.27 -16.42 1.19
CA TRP A 86 -2.54 -15.73 1.37
C TRP A 86 -3.38 -16.43 2.45
N ALA A 87 -3.49 -15.82 3.62
CA ALA A 87 -4.21 -16.38 4.76
C ALA A 87 -5.56 -15.66 4.96
N SER A 88 -6.64 -16.42 5.17
CA SER A 88 -7.98 -15.90 5.37
C SER A 88 -8.83 -16.81 6.24
N CYS A 89 -9.75 -16.21 7.01
CA CYS A 89 -10.81 -16.94 7.72
C CYS A 89 -12.05 -17.15 6.86
N ARG A 90 -12.08 -16.65 5.61
CA ARG A 90 -13.24 -16.70 4.72
C ARG A 90 -12.88 -17.31 3.37
N PRO A 91 -13.74 -18.18 2.82
CA PRO A 91 -13.52 -18.78 1.50
C PRO A 91 -14.10 -17.90 0.38
N ASP A 92 -13.89 -16.56 0.45
CA ASP A 92 -14.48 -15.59 -0.50
C ASP A 92 -13.49 -15.05 -1.54
N ILE A 93 -12.29 -15.63 -1.60
CA ILE A 93 -11.25 -15.23 -2.55
C ILE A 93 -11.56 -15.73 -3.94
N TYR A 94 -11.59 -14.82 -4.91
CA TYR A 94 -11.74 -15.14 -6.33
C TYR A 94 -10.37 -15.20 -7.01
N ALA A 95 -9.78 -16.41 -7.08
CA ALA A 95 -8.43 -16.63 -7.62
C ALA A 95 -8.19 -16.09 -9.04
N PRO A 96 -9.14 -16.17 -10.01
CA PRO A 96 -8.94 -15.54 -11.32
C PRO A 96 -8.80 -14.02 -11.26
N GLY A 97 -9.45 -13.35 -10.30
CA GLY A 97 -9.27 -11.92 -10.06
C GLY A 97 -7.88 -11.59 -9.53
N LEU A 98 -7.33 -12.40 -8.64
CA LEU A 98 -5.95 -12.24 -8.17
C LEU A 98 -4.94 -12.43 -9.31
N ALA A 99 -5.19 -13.38 -10.21
CA ALA A 99 -4.33 -13.60 -11.39
C ALA A 99 -4.31 -12.37 -12.32
N GLN A 100 -5.44 -11.66 -12.47
CA GLN A 100 -5.52 -10.41 -13.23
C GLN A 100 -4.72 -9.27 -12.59
N ALA A 101 -4.44 -9.34 -11.29
CA ALA A 101 -3.57 -8.41 -10.57
C ALA A 101 -2.14 -8.94 -10.40
N GLY A 102 -1.74 -9.94 -11.19
CA GLY A 102 -0.39 -10.49 -11.22
C GLY A 102 -0.12 -11.66 -10.26
N LEU A 103 -1.04 -11.99 -9.35
CA LEU A 103 -0.86 -13.07 -8.39
C LEU A 103 -1.49 -14.37 -8.90
N THR A 104 -0.71 -15.18 -9.60
CA THR A 104 -1.18 -16.41 -10.25
C THR A 104 -1.22 -17.60 -9.27
N ALA A 105 -1.94 -18.66 -9.65
CA ALA A 105 -2.00 -19.90 -8.88
C ALA A 105 -0.62 -20.61 -8.70
N ALA A 106 0.35 -20.30 -9.55
CA ALA A 106 1.70 -20.84 -9.45
C ALA A 106 2.55 -20.12 -8.37
N THR A 107 2.13 -18.93 -7.95
CA THR A 107 2.89 -18.07 -7.03
C THR A 107 2.20 -17.85 -5.69
N VAL A 108 1.02 -18.47 -5.45
CA VAL A 108 0.26 -18.27 -4.21
C VAL A 108 -0.06 -19.58 -3.50
N ILE A 109 0.10 -19.59 -2.19
CA ILE A 109 -0.36 -20.64 -1.28
C ILE A 109 -1.52 -20.08 -0.47
N TYR A 110 -2.67 -20.73 -0.48
CA TYR A 110 -3.83 -20.33 0.32
C TYR A 110 -3.84 -21.10 1.65
N ALA A 111 -3.93 -20.34 2.75
CA ALA A 111 -4.17 -20.88 4.07
C ALA A 111 -5.53 -20.44 4.58
N HIS A 112 -6.40 -21.41 4.91
CA HIS A 112 -7.68 -21.13 5.54
C HIS A 112 -7.64 -21.48 7.02
N THR A 113 -8.06 -20.53 7.86
CA THR A 113 -8.06 -20.68 9.32
C THR A 113 -9.45 -20.42 9.91
N PRO A 114 -9.78 -21.04 11.06
CA PRO A 114 -11.11 -20.90 11.64
C PRO A 114 -11.42 -19.50 12.22
N ASP A 115 -10.37 -18.77 12.65
CA ASP A 115 -10.51 -17.47 13.32
C ASP A 115 -9.25 -16.59 13.18
N ASP A 116 -9.41 -15.30 13.51
CA ASP A 116 -8.33 -14.31 13.44
C ASP A 116 -7.14 -14.64 14.37
N ALA A 117 -7.34 -15.30 15.50
CA ALA A 117 -6.26 -15.63 16.43
C ALA A 117 -5.35 -16.71 15.85
N THR A 118 -5.94 -17.76 15.29
CA THR A 118 -5.22 -18.82 14.58
C THR A 118 -4.53 -18.26 13.34
N LEU A 119 -5.21 -17.39 12.58
CA LEU A 119 -4.65 -16.74 11.41
C LEU A 119 -3.40 -15.93 11.76
N LEU A 120 -3.46 -15.10 12.81
CA LEU A 120 -2.32 -14.30 13.26
C LEU A 120 -1.13 -15.16 13.69
N SER A 121 -1.37 -16.33 14.30
CA SER A 121 -0.30 -17.28 14.64
C SER A 121 0.32 -17.90 13.40
N VAL A 122 -0.49 -18.33 12.43
CA VAL A 122 -0.01 -18.92 11.17
C VAL A 122 0.86 -17.95 10.39
N ILE A 123 0.45 -16.68 10.26
CA ILE A 123 1.25 -15.69 9.52
C ILE A 123 2.53 -15.30 10.27
N GLU A 124 2.51 -15.28 11.60
CA GLU A 124 3.70 -15.04 12.43
C GLU A 124 4.72 -16.18 12.27
N ASP A 125 4.27 -17.43 12.31
CA ASP A 125 5.13 -18.60 12.13
C ASP A 125 5.69 -18.67 10.70
N ALA A 126 4.86 -18.43 9.69
CA ALA A 126 5.29 -18.37 8.30
C ALA A 126 6.32 -17.26 8.03
N ALA A 127 6.15 -16.10 8.70
CA ALA A 127 7.12 -15.01 8.59
C ALA A 127 8.46 -15.36 9.25
N ARG A 128 8.44 -16.07 10.38
CA ARG A 128 9.68 -16.56 11.04
C ARG A 128 10.39 -17.64 10.23
N ASP A 129 9.63 -18.49 9.57
CA ASP A 129 10.19 -19.52 8.66
C ASP A 129 10.90 -18.88 7.47
N GLY A 130 10.44 -17.73 6.99
CA GLY A 130 11.05 -16.97 5.90
C GLY A 130 10.86 -17.57 4.50
N THR A 131 10.06 -18.63 4.36
CA THR A 131 9.80 -19.28 3.06
C THR A 131 8.99 -18.39 2.11
N PRO A 132 7.88 -17.72 2.54
CA PRO A 132 7.17 -16.82 1.65
C PRO A 132 7.98 -15.56 1.34
N SER A 133 7.84 -15.00 0.13
CA SER A 133 8.38 -13.68 -0.21
C SER A 133 7.50 -12.55 0.30
N ALA A 134 6.20 -12.81 0.46
CA ALA A 134 5.22 -11.89 1.04
C ALA A 134 4.09 -12.66 1.72
N ILE A 135 3.46 -12.05 2.69
CA ILE A 135 2.26 -12.57 3.35
C ILE A 135 1.12 -11.57 3.18
N VAL A 136 -0.02 -12.04 2.68
CA VAL A 136 -1.30 -11.30 2.68
C VAL A 136 -2.24 -11.99 3.65
N ALA A 137 -2.86 -11.23 4.54
CA ALA A 137 -3.80 -11.81 5.50
C ALA A 137 -5.04 -10.92 5.65
N ASP A 138 -6.20 -11.56 5.68
CA ASP A 138 -7.50 -10.92 5.82
C ASP A 138 -8.00 -11.10 7.26
N VAL A 139 -7.97 -10.01 8.04
CA VAL A 139 -8.32 -10.02 9.47
C VAL A 139 -9.42 -9.02 9.79
N SER A 140 -10.33 -9.41 10.69
CA SER A 140 -11.37 -8.53 11.22
C SER A 140 -10.96 -7.88 12.55
N LYS A 141 -10.20 -8.61 13.38
CA LYS A 141 -9.70 -8.11 14.68
C LYS A 141 -8.21 -8.35 14.82
N VAL A 142 -7.47 -7.29 15.14
CA VAL A 142 -6.06 -7.41 15.52
C VAL A 142 -5.73 -6.36 16.57
N SER A 143 -5.09 -6.78 17.65
CA SER A 143 -4.69 -5.89 18.73
C SER A 143 -3.38 -5.14 18.39
N MET A 144 -3.13 -4.03 19.10
CA MET A 144 -1.85 -3.32 19.00
C MET A 144 -0.65 -4.21 19.35
N VAL A 145 -0.82 -5.15 20.28
CA VAL A 145 0.24 -6.11 20.65
C VAL A 145 0.55 -7.05 19.51
N ALA A 146 -0.48 -7.60 18.85
CA ALA A 146 -0.31 -8.47 17.69
C ALA A 146 0.34 -7.73 16.51
N THR A 147 -0.09 -6.50 16.20
CA THR A 147 0.53 -5.72 15.12
C THR A 147 2.00 -5.36 15.42
N ARG A 148 2.37 -5.15 16.69
CA ARG A 148 3.78 -4.97 17.08
C ARG A 148 4.61 -6.21 16.83
N ARG A 149 4.10 -7.40 17.19
CA ARG A 149 4.78 -8.68 16.95
C ARG A 149 4.98 -8.90 15.46
N LEU A 150 3.92 -8.73 14.65
CA LEU A 150 4.00 -8.86 13.19
C LEU A 150 4.98 -7.85 12.57
N GLN A 151 5.02 -6.60 13.05
CA GLN A 151 5.98 -5.62 12.59
C GLN A 151 7.43 -6.03 12.89
N LEU A 152 7.70 -6.63 14.06
CA LEU A 152 9.03 -7.11 14.41
C LEU A 152 9.45 -8.29 13.55
N VAL A 153 8.58 -9.28 13.39
CA VAL A 153 8.86 -10.46 12.56
C VAL A 153 9.04 -10.08 11.08
N ALA A 154 8.21 -9.17 10.55
CA ALA A 154 8.38 -8.63 9.20
C ALA A 154 9.76 -7.97 9.00
N ALA A 155 10.23 -7.22 10.01
CA ALA A 155 11.53 -6.57 9.97
C ALA A 155 12.70 -7.57 10.06
N GLU A 156 12.57 -8.63 10.87
CA GLU A 156 13.57 -9.69 10.99
C GLU A 156 13.69 -10.52 9.71
N ALA A 157 12.55 -10.83 9.09
CA ALA A 157 12.50 -11.62 7.85
C ALA A 157 12.76 -10.78 6.58
N ASP A 158 12.88 -9.46 6.68
CA ASP A 158 12.90 -8.51 5.56
C ASP A 158 11.81 -8.79 4.52
N MET A 159 10.59 -9.08 4.99
CA MET A 159 9.46 -9.52 4.20
C MET A 159 8.22 -8.66 4.49
N PRO A 160 7.45 -8.21 3.47
CA PRO A 160 6.23 -7.47 3.69
C PRO A 160 5.10 -8.39 4.22
N ILE A 161 4.47 -7.93 5.30
CA ILE A 161 3.21 -8.48 5.79
C ILE A 161 2.11 -7.46 5.47
N LEU A 162 1.14 -7.87 4.67
CA LEU A 162 0.05 -7.06 4.15
C LEU A 162 -1.26 -7.48 4.82
N LEU A 163 -1.77 -6.70 5.78
CA LEU A 163 -3.03 -7.00 6.44
C LEU A 163 -4.19 -6.24 5.77
N MET A 164 -5.15 -6.98 5.28
CA MET A 164 -6.46 -6.44 4.95
C MET A 164 -7.31 -6.35 6.21
N ARG A 165 -7.63 -5.14 6.63
CA ARG A 165 -8.46 -4.86 7.81
C ARG A 165 -9.92 -4.81 7.38
N ARG A 166 -10.65 -5.91 7.58
CA ARG A 166 -12.06 -6.00 7.22
C ARG A 166 -12.96 -5.27 8.20
N ARG A 167 -14.02 -4.63 7.67
CA ARG A 167 -15.10 -4.11 8.48
C ARG A 167 -15.94 -5.25 9.05
N ARG A 168 -16.23 -5.22 10.35
CA ARG A 168 -17.18 -6.15 11.00
C ARG A 168 -18.62 -5.67 10.85
N LYS A 169 -18.79 -4.33 10.79
CA LYS A 169 -20.05 -3.64 10.55
C LYS A 169 -19.84 -2.60 9.45
N ARG A 170 -20.91 -2.27 8.74
CA ARG A 170 -20.87 -1.35 7.60
C ARG A 170 -20.27 0.02 7.96
N ASP A 171 -20.61 0.55 9.13
CA ASP A 171 -20.23 1.89 9.59
C ASP A 171 -18.98 1.89 10.50
N GLU A 172 -18.34 0.74 10.69
CA GLU A 172 -17.13 0.63 11.50
C GLU A 172 -15.91 1.10 10.69
N ASP A 173 -15.06 1.91 11.32
CA ASP A 173 -13.74 2.23 10.76
C ASP A 173 -12.68 1.29 11.38
N PRO A 174 -12.14 0.33 10.62
CA PRO A 174 -11.10 -0.57 11.12
C PRO A 174 -9.83 0.17 11.55
N PHE A 175 -9.64 1.41 11.12
CA PHE A 175 -8.49 2.23 11.47
C PHE A 175 -8.69 3.09 12.73
N ALA A 176 -9.86 3.05 13.36
CA ALA A 176 -10.05 3.64 14.68
C ALA A 176 -9.16 2.96 15.74
N GLU A 177 -8.86 1.65 15.57
CA GLU A 177 -7.95 0.94 16.45
C GLU A 177 -6.48 1.29 16.16
N PRO A 178 -5.64 1.49 17.21
CA PRO A 178 -4.22 1.76 17.02
C PRO A 178 -3.49 0.54 16.44
N SER A 179 -2.45 0.78 15.64
CA SER A 179 -1.64 -0.26 15.01
C SER A 179 -0.17 0.16 14.92
N ALA A 180 0.72 -0.83 14.95
CA ALA A 180 2.15 -0.68 14.72
C ALA A 180 2.53 -0.71 13.24
N ALA A 181 1.59 -0.84 12.32
CA ALA A 181 1.85 -0.87 10.89
C ALA A 181 2.67 0.35 10.42
N TRP A 182 3.55 0.12 9.46
CA TRP A 182 4.40 1.16 8.86
C TRP A 182 3.57 2.12 8.01
N THR A 183 2.65 1.58 7.20
CA THR A 183 1.68 2.35 6.40
C THR A 183 0.27 1.83 6.60
N ARG A 184 -0.72 2.72 6.46
CA ARG A 184 -2.16 2.38 6.50
C ARG A 184 -2.85 3.01 5.31
N TRP A 185 -3.52 2.19 4.50
CA TRP A 185 -4.11 2.57 3.23
C TRP A 185 -5.62 2.40 3.25
N ARG A 186 -6.36 3.34 2.67
CA ARG A 186 -7.79 3.19 2.36
C ARG A 186 -7.95 3.13 0.85
N ILE A 187 -8.60 2.10 0.39
CA ILE A 187 -8.79 1.83 -1.04
C ILE A 187 -10.27 1.84 -1.36
N GLY A 188 -10.65 2.64 -2.34
CA GLY A 188 -12.01 2.70 -2.85
C GLY A 188 -12.05 2.54 -4.37
N SER A 189 -13.19 2.10 -4.88
CA SER A 189 -13.48 2.11 -6.30
C SER A 189 -13.76 3.53 -6.77
N ALA A 190 -13.24 3.89 -7.94
CA ALA A 190 -13.51 5.16 -8.59
C ALA A 190 -14.07 4.92 -10.01
N PRO A 191 -14.86 5.87 -10.57
CA PRO A 191 -15.36 5.74 -11.93
C PRO A 191 -14.23 5.57 -12.94
N SER A 192 -14.35 4.59 -13.85
CA SER A 192 -13.42 4.41 -14.97
C SER A 192 -13.51 5.58 -15.97
N ALA A 193 -12.45 5.77 -16.76
CA ALA A 193 -12.48 6.74 -17.86
C ALA A 193 -13.59 6.41 -18.84
N ARG A 194 -14.24 7.45 -19.39
CA ARG A 194 -15.09 7.29 -20.56
C ARG A 194 -14.22 6.90 -21.76
N LEU A 195 -14.68 5.92 -22.49
CA LEU A 195 -14.10 5.54 -23.78
C LEU A 195 -14.89 6.24 -24.90
N ASP A 196 -14.21 6.56 -25.98
CA ASP A 196 -14.83 7.10 -27.20
C ASP A 196 -15.64 6.05 -27.97
N VAL A 197 -15.55 4.79 -27.56
CA VAL A 197 -16.27 3.63 -28.10
C VAL A 197 -17.09 2.96 -27.00
N ALA A 198 -18.09 2.17 -27.40
CA ALA A 198 -18.87 1.37 -26.46
C ALA A 198 -17.97 0.36 -25.76
N GLY A 199 -17.87 0.44 -24.43
CA GLY A 199 -17.02 -0.42 -23.61
C GLY A 199 -16.85 0.10 -22.20
N VAL A 200 -16.13 -0.67 -21.37
CA VAL A 200 -15.75 -0.31 -20.00
C VAL A 200 -14.25 -0.03 -19.99
N GLY A 201 -13.88 1.16 -19.53
CA GLY A 201 -12.48 1.53 -19.35
C GLY A 201 -11.82 0.73 -18.22
N ARG A 202 -10.49 0.83 -18.12
CA ARG A 202 -9.73 0.25 -17.01
C ARG A 202 -10.32 0.73 -15.68
N ALA A 203 -10.43 -0.18 -14.72
CA ALA A 203 -10.89 0.16 -13.39
C ALA A 203 -9.97 1.21 -12.75
N ARG A 204 -10.54 2.11 -11.97
CA ARG A 204 -9.80 3.12 -11.22
C ARG A 204 -10.07 2.99 -9.73
N TRP A 205 -9.08 3.32 -8.94
CA TRP A 205 -9.14 3.30 -7.49
C TRP A 205 -8.79 4.66 -6.89
N SER A 206 -9.56 5.05 -5.89
CA SER A 206 -9.17 6.08 -4.93
C SER A 206 -8.23 5.42 -3.92
N ILE A 207 -6.99 5.86 -3.89
CA ILE A 207 -5.94 5.33 -3.01
C ILE A 207 -5.57 6.44 -2.03
N GLU A 208 -5.87 6.24 -0.75
CA GLU A 208 -5.51 7.14 0.33
C GLU A 208 -4.46 6.47 1.23
N LEU A 209 -3.29 7.08 1.34
CA LEU A 209 -2.36 6.77 2.42
C LEU A 209 -2.80 7.56 3.66
N ALA A 210 -3.60 6.92 4.52
CA ALA A 210 -4.14 7.53 5.71
C ALA A 210 -3.07 7.80 6.78
N ARG A 211 -2.00 6.98 6.81
CA ARG A 211 -0.87 7.12 7.73
C ARG A 211 0.37 6.42 7.20
N GLN A 212 1.53 7.04 7.42
CA GLN A 212 2.84 6.40 7.31
C GLN A 212 3.74 6.81 8.47
N ARG A 213 4.72 5.97 8.80
CA ARG A 213 5.73 6.29 9.80
C ARG A 213 6.76 7.25 9.20
N GLY A 214 6.90 8.44 9.78
CA GLY A 214 7.89 9.43 9.35
C GLY A 214 7.50 10.27 8.14
N GLY A 215 6.24 10.22 7.68
CA GLY A 215 5.77 11.01 6.55
C GLY A 215 4.30 11.43 6.69
N GLU A 216 3.81 12.18 5.72
CA GLU A 216 2.43 12.65 5.64
C GLU A 216 1.56 11.71 4.80
N GLY A 217 0.24 11.74 5.05
CA GLY A 217 -0.74 11.05 4.22
C GLY A 217 -1.00 11.80 2.91
N PHE A 218 -1.57 11.10 1.93
CA PHE A 218 -1.99 11.67 0.65
C PHE A 218 -3.10 10.84 0.03
N SER A 219 -3.77 11.40 -0.99
CA SER A 219 -4.77 10.68 -1.77
C SER A 219 -4.53 10.89 -3.26
N LEU A 220 -4.75 9.84 -4.05
CA LEU A 220 -4.62 9.83 -5.51
C LEU A 220 -5.73 8.97 -6.11
N ILE A 221 -6.07 9.25 -7.38
CA ILE A 221 -6.87 8.32 -8.20
C ILE A 221 -5.93 7.73 -9.24
N LEU A 222 -5.81 6.39 -9.24
CA LEU A 222 -4.96 5.63 -10.15
C LEU A 222 -5.77 4.57 -10.89
N GLU A 223 -5.26 4.11 -12.01
CA GLU A 223 -5.77 2.92 -12.67
C GLU A 223 -5.36 1.68 -11.89
N ALA A 224 -6.27 0.71 -11.82
CA ALA A 224 -6.11 -0.54 -11.10
C ALA A 224 -4.87 -1.33 -11.56
N SER A 225 -4.40 -2.24 -10.70
CA SER A 225 -3.29 -3.13 -11.05
C SER A 225 -3.59 -3.95 -12.31
N ASP A 226 -2.59 -4.08 -13.16
CA ASP A 226 -2.59 -4.97 -14.31
C ASP A 226 -2.06 -6.37 -13.96
N GLU A 227 -1.88 -7.22 -14.97
CA GLU A 227 -1.36 -8.59 -14.82
C GLU A 227 0.09 -8.67 -14.30
N THR A 228 0.79 -7.55 -14.20
CA THR A 228 2.12 -7.46 -13.57
C THR A 228 2.06 -6.93 -12.13
N GLY A 229 0.85 -6.64 -11.64
CA GLY A 229 0.62 -6.04 -10.32
C GLY A 229 0.91 -4.53 -10.27
N CYS A 230 1.10 -3.88 -11.42
CA CYS A 230 1.45 -2.46 -11.50
C CYS A 230 0.20 -1.58 -11.64
N LEU A 231 0.17 -0.51 -10.84
CA LEU A 231 -0.79 0.59 -10.99
C LEU A 231 -0.37 1.50 -12.15
N ALA A 232 -1.27 2.35 -12.64
CA ALA A 232 -0.92 3.36 -13.63
C ALA A 232 -1.59 4.72 -13.32
N VAL A 233 -0.94 5.79 -13.77
CA VAL A 233 -1.50 7.15 -13.69
C VAL A 233 -2.53 7.29 -14.81
N PRO A 234 -3.77 7.78 -14.54
CA PRO A 234 -4.75 8.04 -15.60
C PRO A 234 -4.23 9.05 -16.63
N ALA A 235 -4.39 8.74 -17.92
CA ALA A 235 -3.89 9.56 -19.03
C ALA A 235 -4.35 11.04 -18.98
N GLU A 236 -5.53 11.32 -18.42
CA GLU A 236 -6.05 12.69 -18.24
C GLU A 236 -5.20 13.54 -17.27
N LEU A 237 -4.51 12.92 -16.31
CA LEU A 237 -3.58 13.62 -15.41
C LEU A 237 -2.23 13.89 -16.10
N GLY A 238 -1.79 13.00 -16.97
CA GLY A 238 -0.55 13.17 -17.76
C GLY A 238 -0.61 14.34 -18.75
N HIS A 239 -1.81 14.66 -19.29
CA HIS A 239 -1.97 15.80 -20.23
C HIS A 239 -1.96 17.17 -19.52
N ARG A 240 -2.39 17.28 -18.28
CA ARG A 240 -2.39 18.56 -17.54
C ARG A 240 -1.01 19.11 -17.20
N THR A 241 0.01 18.26 -17.12
CA THR A 241 1.39 18.70 -16.86
C THR A 241 2.07 19.28 -18.12
N ALA A 242 1.60 18.94 -19.32
CA ALA A 242 2.17 19.42 -20.58
C ALA A 242 1.55 20.76 -21.06
N GLU A 243 0.30 21.07 -20.71
CA GLU A 243 -0.38 22.29 -21.17
C GLU A 243 -0.07 23.57 -20.37
N THR A 244 0.58 23.47 -19.21
CA THR A 244 0.88 24.64 -18.37
C THR A 244 2.16 25.40 -18.77
N VAL A 245 2.86 24.97 -19.82
CA VAL A 245 4.11 25.64 -20.29
C VAL A 245 3.92 26.44 -21.58
N GLY A 246 2.76 26.46 -22.21
CA GLY A 246 2.59 26.95 -23.59
C GLY A 246 1.58 28.05 -23.84
N THR A 247 1.29 29.03 -22.95
CA THR A 247 0.52 30.23 -23.34
C THR A 247 0.86 31.46 -22.51
N ALA A 248 2.06 31.96 -22.69
CA ALA A 248 2.36 33.35 -22.36
C ALA A 248 3.28 33.91 -23.42
N ARG A 249 2.71 34.39 -24.54
CA ARG A 249 3.24 35.47 -25.39
C ARG A 249 2.41 35.57 -26.68
N PHE A 250 1.60 36.60 -26.73
CA PHE A 250 1.48 37.52 -27.88
C PHE A 250 0.22 38.36 -27.67
N ALA A 251 0.40 39.54 -27.06
CA ALA A 251 -0.43 40.71 -27.31
C ALA A 251 0.41 41.94 -27.00
N ALA A 252 1.04 42.46 -28.02
CA ALA A 252 1.49 43.85 -28.08
C ALA A 252 1.80 44.18 -29.57
N ALA A 253 0.92 44.89 -30.20
CA ALA A 253 1.09 46.04 -31.06
C ALA A 253 -0.25 46.42 -31.69
#